data_7d7b1e6f32a40cb829d835c521c40a57
#
_entry.id   7d7b1e6f32a40cb829d835c521c40a57
#
_cell.length_a   1.000
_cell.length_b   1.000
_cell.length_c   1.000
_cell.angle_alpha   90.00
_cell.angle_beta   90.00
_cell.angle_gamma   90.00
#
_symmetry.space_group_name_H-M   'P 1'
#
loop_
_entity.id
_entity.type
_entity.pdbx_description
1 polymer ?
#
loop_
_entity_poly.entity_id
_entity_poly.type
_entity_poly.pdbx_seq_one_letter_code
_entity_poly.pdbx_strand_id
1 'polypeptide(L)'
;DRAVVHRPGASLQLVLTSTDPDGAPLAAKTDTHFIREDQEPLRHTLVTKTVHDSEKACFLSVLSPRHSGDRFPVVETRRGRGWLGAIIDGRTRVLFRTSGSARLGSGPVTTDGVGLQWASDSSGRPSYVLALGAKHI
;
A
#
# COMPACT_ATOMS: atom_id res chain seq x y z
N ASP A 1 -2.98 -8.53 -2.31
CA ASP A 1 -3.84 -8.49 -3.51
C ASP A 1 -3.56 -7.28 -4.38
N ARG A 2 -3.97 -7.36 -5.64
CA ARG A 2 -3.72 -6.34 -6.66
C ARG A 2 -4.95 -6.14 -7.53
N ALA A 3 -5.27 -4.87 -7.83
CA ALA A 3 -6.27 -4.49 -8.81
C ALA A 3 -5.72 -3.41 -9.75
N VAL A 4 -6.23 -3.35 -10.97
CA VAL A 4 -5.91 -2.29 -11.92
C VAL A 4 -7.21 -1.76 -12.51
N VAL A 5 -7.36 -0.44 -12.48
CA VAL A 5 -8.50 0.27 -13.09
C VAL A 5 -7.95 1.07 -14.27
N HIS A 6 -8.59 0.89 -15.43
CA HIS A 6 -8.24 1.59 -16.66
C HIS A 6 -9.35 2.59 -17.02
N ARG A 7 -8.92 3.78 -17.47
CA ARG A 7 -9.78 4.79 -18.11
C ARG A 7 -9.06 5.37 -19.32
N PRO A 8 -9.75 6.01 -20.26
CA PRO A 8 -9.09 6.72 -21.34
C PRO A 8 -8.06 7.71 -20.80
N GLY A 9 -6.82 7.61 -21.25
CA GLY A 9 -5.71 8.48 -20.86
C GLY A 9 -5.07 8.20 -19.50
N ALA A 10 -5.65 7.36 -18.65
CA ALA A 10 -5.11 7.11 -17.30
C ALA A 10 -5.37 5.67 -16.82
N SER A 11 -4.49 5.21 -15.95
CA SER A 11 -4.63 3.92 -15.27
C SER A 11 -4.22 4.06 -13.81
N LEU A 12 -4.85 3.29 -12.93
CA LEU A 12 -4.54 3.24 -11.50
C LEU A 12 -4.31 1.79 -11.09
N GLN A 13 -3.15 1.52 -10.53
CA GLN A 13 -2.87 0.27 -9.83
C GLN A 13 -3.10 0.46 -8.34
N LEU A 14 -3.79 -0.49 -7.72
CA LEU A 14 -3.91 -0.66 -6.28
C LEU A 14 -3.24 -1.97 -5.89
N VAL A 15 -2.28 -1.91 -4.98
CA VAL A 15 -1.73 -3.09 -4.29
C VAL A 15 -2.06 -2.98 -2.81
N LEU A 16 -2.63 -4.05 -2.24
CA LEU A 16 -3.12 -4.09 -0.87
C LEU A 16 -2.48 -5.24 -0.10
N THR A 17 -2.14 -4.99 1.15
CA THR A 17 -1.81 -6.01 2.16
C THR A 17 -2.47 -5.67 3.49
N SER A 18 -2.59 -6.67 4.36
CA SER A 18 -3.18 -6.50 5.69
C SER A 18 -2.40 -7.25 6.76
N THR A 19 -2.77 -7.03 8.02
CA THR A 19 -2.28 -7.82 9.16
C THR A 19 -2.89 -9.20 9.23
N ASP A 20 -3.96 -9.48 8.47
CA ASP A 20 -4.54 -10.82 8.37
C ASP A 20 -3.52 -11.79 7.75
N PRO A 21 -3.23 -12.93 8.38
CA PRO A 21 -2.26 -13.92 7.89
C PRO A 21 -2.62 -14.47 6.51
N ASP A 22 -3.90 -14.59 6.16
CA ASP A 22 -4.36 -15.06 4.85
C ASP A 22 -4.54 -13.94 3.82
N GLY A 23 -4.21 -12.72 4.21
CA GLY A 23 -4.20 -11.56 3.32
C GLY A 23 -5.48 -10.73 3.37
N ALA A 24 -5.66 -9.91 2.36
CA ALA A 24 -6.81 -9.02 2.22
C ALA A 24 -7.37 -9.17 0.80
N PRO A 25 -8.28 -10.12 0.58
CA PRO A 25 -8.85 -10.32 -0.74
C PRO A 25 -9.58 -9.06 -1.21
N LEU A 26 -9.33 -8.69 -2.46
CA LEU A 26 -10.02 -7.60 -3.14
C LEU A 26 -11.15 -8.18 -3.99
N ALA A 27 -12.35 -7.68 -3.78
CA ALA A 27 -13.49 -7.92 -4.64
C ALA A 27 -13.91 -6.63 -5.34
N ALA A 28 -14.18 -6.70 -6.63
CA ALA A 28 -14.79 -5.60 -7.35
C ALA A 28 -16.32 -5.68 -7.20
N LYS A 29 -16.93 -4.62 -6.72
CA LYS A 29 -18.38 -4.47 -6.68
C LYS A 29 -18.77 -3.31 -7.58
N THR A 30 -19.71 -3.56 -8.49
CA THR A 30 -20.28 -2.50 -9.33
C THR A 30 -21.62 -2.09 -8.72
N ASP A 31 -21.71 -0.85 -8.28
CA ASP A 31 -22.96 -0.25 -7.82
C ASP A 31 -23.39 0.81 -8.82
N THR A 32 -24.67 0.77 -9.18
CA THR A 32 -25.32 1.85 -9.95
C THR A 32 -25.75 2.92 -8.97
N HIS A 33 -25.12 4.08 -9.03
CA HIS A 33 -25.50 5.23 -8.21
C HIS A 33 -26.12 6.29 -9.12
N PHE A 34 -27.40 6.51 -9.01
CA PHE A 34 -28.09 7.57 -9.73
C PHE A 34 -27.86 8.89 -9.01
N ILE A 35 -27.10 9.80 -9.61
CA ILE A 35 -26.95 11.18 -9.10
C ILE A 35 -28.06 12.07 -9.69
N ARG A 36 -28.54 11.75 -10.89
CA ARG A 36 -29.69 12.35 -11.59
C ARG A 36 -30.26 11.31 -12.53
N GLU A 37 -31.53 11.48 -12.89
CA GLU A 37 -32.27 10.57 -13.80
C GLU A 37 -31.68 10.47 -15.22
N ASP A 38 -30.84 11.43 -15.63
CA ASP A 38 -30.22 11.51 -16.96
C ASP A 38 -28.73 11.06 -16.97
N GLN A 39 -28.18 10.67 -15.83
CA GLN A 39 -26.81 10.22 -15.72
C GLN A 39 -26.74 8.83 -15.11
N GLU A 40 -26.12 7.89 -15.81
CA GLU A 40 -25.74 6.59 -15.29
C GLU A 40 -24.28 6.62 -14.80
N PRO A 41 -23.97 7.06 -13.58
CA PRO A 41 -22.64 6.90 -13.04
C PRO A 41 -22.48 5.46 -12.58
N LEU A 42 -21.84 4.65 -13.39
CA LEU A 42 -21.29 3.36 -12.95
C LEU A 42 -20.20 3.63 -11.92
N ARG A 43 -20.49 3.37 -10.67
CA ARG A 43 -19.50 3.41 -9.60
C ARG A 43 -18.88 2.02 -9.43
N HIS A 44 -17.59 1.90 -9.72
CA HIS A 44 -16.84 0.71 -9.38
C HIS A 44 -16.24 0.88 -7.97
N THR A 45 -16.64 0.01 -7.07
CA THR A 45 -16.12 -0.03 -5.70
C THR A 45 -15.23 -1.25 -5.53
N LEU A 46 -14.01 -1.04 -5.08
CA LEU A 46 -13.14 -2.13 -4.62
C LEU A 46 -13.40 -2.35 -3.13
N VAL A 47 -13.82 -3.54 -2.78
CA VAL A 47 -14.10 -3.93 -1.40
C VAL A 47 -13.05 -4.92 -0.94
N THR A 48 -12.49 -4.67 0.23
CA THR A 48 -11.62 -5.64 0.91
C THR A 48 -12.12 -5.89 2.32
N LYS A 49 -11.89 -7.10 2.80
CA LYS A 49 -12.17 -7.48 4.18
C LYS A 49 -11.08 -8.41 4.69
N THR A 50 -10.98 -8.57 6.00
CA THR A 50 -10.18 -9.65 6.59
C THR A 50 -10.84 -10.99 6.31
N VAL A 51 -10.03 -12.04 6.19
CA VAL A 51 -10.52 -13.42 6.07
C VAL A 51 -10.93 -13.94 7.44
N HIS A 52 -10.20 -13.56 8.48
CA HIS A 52 -10.47 -13.94 9.85
C HIS A 52 -11.11 -12.80 10.63
N ASP A 53 -11.97 -13.15 11.57
CA ASP A 53 -12.50 -12.19 12.54
C ASP A 53 -11.36 -11.70 13.44
N SER A 54 -11.26 -10.38 13.53
CA SER A 54 -10.22 -9.71 14.31
C SER A 54 -10.76 -8.43 14.92
N GLU A 55 -10.48 -8.20 16.20
CA GLU A 55 -10.81 -6.92 16.85
C GLU A 55 -10.06 -5.73 16.23
N LYS A 56 -8.91 -5.99 15.62
CA LYS A 56 -8.08 -4.95 14.98
C LYS A 56 -7.48 -5.49 13.69
N ALA A 57 -7.74 -4.80 12.60
CA ALA A 57 -7.11 -5.06 11.32
C ALA A 57 -6.46 -3.78 10.80
N CYS A 58 -5.24 -3.90 10.28
CA CYS A 58 -4.55 -2.82 9.58
C CYS A 58 -4.40 -3.20 8.11
N PHE A 59 -4.60 -2.23 7.25
CA PHE A 59 -4.42 -2.36 5.81
C PHE A 59 -3.38 -1.35 5.33
N LEU A 60 -2.52 -1.77 4.42
CA LEU A 60 -1.60 -0.91 3.69
C LEU A 60 -1.97 -0.96 2.21
N SER A 61 -2.28 0.22 1.65
CA SER A 61 -2.61 0.39 0.25
C SER A 61 -1.51 1.19 -0.46
N VAL A 62 -1.02 0.70 -1.57
CA VAL A 62 -0.14 1.43 -2.49
C VAL A 62 -0.93 1.74 -3.75
N LEU A 63 -1.13 3.03 -4.01
CA LEU A 63 -1.84 3.56 -5.17
C LEU A 63 -0.82 4.14 -6.15
N SER A 64 -0.83 3.66 -7.38
CA SER A 64 0.10 4.08 -8.43
C SER A 64 -0.68 4.58 -9.65
N PRO A 65 -0.96 5.89 -9.75
CA PRO A 65 -1.54 6.47 -10.94
C PRO A 65 -0.51 6.54 -12.07
N ARG A 66 -0.96 6.32 -13.32
CA ARG A 66 -0.13 6.37 -14.51
C ARG A 66 -0.92 6.88 -15.71
N HIS A 67 -0.21 7.45 -16.68
CA HIS A 67 -0.79 7.66 -18.00
C HIS A 67 -1.04 6.32 -18.70
N SER A 68 -1.98 6.32 -19.62
CA SER A 68 -2.27 5.12 -20.42
C SER A 68 -1.03 4.70 -21.22
N GLY A 69 -0.66 3.43 -21.10
CA GLY A 69 0.54 2.89 -21.75
C GLY A 69 1.81 2.87 -20.91
N ASP A 70 1.87 3.63 -19.81
CA ASP A 70 3.02 3.60 -18.91
C ASP A 70 3.06 2.30 -18.09
N ARG A 71 4.27 1.84 -17.81
CA ARG A 71 4.48 0.68 -16.93
C ARG A 71 4.17 1.02 -15.48
N PHE A 72 3.40 0.18 -14.82
CA PHE A 72 3.23 0.26 -13.37
C PHE A 72 4.51 -0.15 -12.63
N PRO A 73 4.77 0.45 -11.46
CA PRO A 73 5.85 0.01 -10.60
C PRO A 73 5.60 -1.42 -10.12
N VAL A 74 6.67 -2.14 -9.91
CA VAL A 74 6.64 -3.44 -9.23
C VAL A 74 6.50 -3.15 -7.73
N VAL A 75 5.39 -3.59 -7.14
CA VAL A 75 5.13 -3.44 -5.71
C VAL A 75 5.14 -4.80 -5.05
N GLU A 76 6.07 -5.01 -4.15
CA GLU A 76 6.17 -6.19 -3.30
C GLU A 76 5.70 -5.82 -1.90
N THR A 77 4.64 -6.46 -1.43
CA THR A 77 4.17 -6.27 -0.06
C THR A 77 5.02 -7.10 0.90
N ARG A 78 5.26 -6.55 2.08
CA ARG A 78 5.99 -7.18 3.18
C ARG A 78 5.19 -7.06 4.44
N ARG A 79 5.29 -8.06 5.30
CA ARG A 79 4.70 -8.04 6.63
C ARG A 79 5.60 -8.76 7.63
N GLY A 80 5.51 -8.35 8.86
CA GLY A 80 6.17 -8.99 9.97
C GLY A 80 5.39 -8.80 11.26
N ARG A 81 5.94 -9.27 12.36
CA ARG A 81 5.30 -9.14 13.66
C ARG A 81 5.20 -7.65 14.04
N GLY A 82 3.98 -7.12 14.00
CA GLY A 82 3.67 -5.75 14.38
C GLY A 82 4.00 -4.67 13.34
N TRP A 83 4.17 -5.04 12.07
CA TRP A 83 4.36 -4.08 10.98
C TRP A 83 3.87 -4.59 9.63
N LEU A 84 3.51 -3.65 8.77
CA LEU A 84 3.23 -3.84 7.34
C LEU A 84 4.16 -2.96 6.52
N GLY A 85 4.47 -3.37 5.30
CA GLY A 85 5.31 -2.59 4.42
C GLY A 85 5.18 -2.97 2.94
N ALA A 86 5.85 -2.17 2.12
CA ALA A 86 5.99 -2.39 0.69
C ALA A 86 7.38 -2.00 0.20
N ILE A 87 7.84 -2.70 -0.84
CA ILE A 87 9.02 -2.36 -1.62
C ILE A 87 8.54 -2.00 -3.02
N ILE A 88 8.90 -0.82 -3.50
CA ILE A 88 8.48 -0.28 -4.79
C ILE A 88 9.70 -0.21 -5.69
N ASP A 89 9.64 -0.88 -6.83
CA ASP A 89 10.72 -1.01 -7.83
C ASP A 89 12.07 -1.45 -7.23
N GLY A 90 12.03 -2.23 -6.14
CA GLY A 90 13.20 -2.71 -5.44
C GLY A 90 14.01 -1.62 -4.69
N ARG A 91 13.63 -0.35 -4.82
CA ARG A 91 14.39 0.81 -4.34
C ARG A 91 13.74 1.56 -3.20
N THR A 92 12.44 1.82 -3.28
CA THR A 92 11.71 2.55 -2.23
C THR A 92 11.08 1.57 -1.27
N ARG A 93 11.33 1.75 0.01
CA ARG A 93 10.79 0.92 1.09
C ARG A 93 9.91 1.77 1.98
N VAL A 94 8.74 1.24 2.30
CA VAL A 94 7.76 1.88 3.19
C VAL A 94 7.34 0.86 4.23
N LEU A 95 7.45 1.21 5.50
CA LEU A 95 7.09 0.35 6.63
C LEU A 95 6.20 1.14 7.59
N PHE A 96 5.17 0.50 8.13
CA PHE A 96 4.31 1.06 9.15
C PHE A 96 4.17 0.07 10.31
N ARG A 97 4.30 0.57 11.53
CA ARG A 97 4.03 -0.18 12.75
C ARG A 97 2.52 -0.35 12.91
N THR A 98 2.10 -1.58 13.13
CA THR A 98 0.71 -1.94 13.41
C THR A 98 0.48 -2.29 14.87
N SER A 99 1.54 -2.71 15.57
CA SER A 99 1.49 -3.01 17.01
C SER A 99 2.89 -3.03 17.63
N GLY A 100 2.94 -2.99 18.96
CA GLY A 100 4.19 -3.09 19.72
C GLY A 100 5.09 -1.87 19.63
N SER A 101 6.30 -1.99 20.21
CA SER A 101 7.30 -0.92 20.30
C SER A 101 8.64 -1.27 19.62
N ALA A 102 8.71 -2.42 18.94
CA ALA A 102 9.93 -2.83 18.26
C ALA A 102 10.34 -1.81 17.18
N ARG A 103 11.64 -1.64 16.97
CA ARG A 103 12.15 -0.77 15.92
C ARG A 103 11.68 -1.27 14.54
N LEU A 104 11.29 -0.33 13.69
CA LEU A 104 11.10 -0.60 12.26
C LEU A 104 12.44 -0.55 11.56
N GLY A 105 12.72 -1.51 10.70
CA GLY A 105 13.97 -1.54 9.97
C GLY A 105 13.88 -2.27 8.64
N SER A 106 14.63 -1.78 7.66
CA SER A 106 14.80 -2.42 6.37
C SER A 106 16.16 -2.05 5.79
N GLY A 107 17.07 -3.05 5.70
CA GLY A 107 18.45 -2.81 5.30
C GLY A 107 19.22 -1.96 6.32
N PRO A 108 19.94 -0.91 5.88
CA PRO A 108 20.76 -0.10 6.75
C PRO A 108 20.00 0.92 7.59
N VAL A 109 18.69 1.09 7.36
CA VAL A 109 17.88 2.13 8.02
C VAL A 109 16.96 1.50 9.05
N THR A 110 16.99 2.03 10.27
CA THR A 110 16.11 1.64 11.38
C THR A 110 15.56 2.87 12.08
N THR A 111 14.39 2.76 12.70
CA THR A 111 13.76 3.85 13.47
C THR A 111 12.94 3.31 14.63
N ASP A 112 12.79 4.10 15.67
CA ASP A 112 11.81 3.90 16.75
C ASP A 112 10.43 4.50 16.43
N GLY A 113 10.28 5.17 15.29
CA GLY A 113 9.04 5.79 14.82
C GLY A 113 7.95 4.80 14.45
N VAL A 114 6.78 5.33 14.12
CA VAL A 114 5.61 4.55 13.69
C VAL A 114 5.57 4.29 12.18
N GLY A 115 6.34 5.05 11.41
CA GLY A 115 6.48 4.87 9.97
C GLY A 115 7.91 5.15 9.54
N LEU A 116 8.35 4.43 8.51
CA LEU A 116 9.65 4.58 7.88
C LEU A 116 9.48 4.51 6.38
N GLN A 117 9.95 5.51 5.68
CA GLN A 117 10.14 5.46 4.23
C GLN A 117 11.59 5.80 3.90
N TRP A 118 12.21 5.03 3.03
CA TRP A 118 13.51 5.37 2.49
C TRP A 118 13.68 4.84 1.08
N ALA A 119 14.51 5.53 0.31
CA ALA A 119 14.87 5.12 -1.03
C ALA A 119 16.38 4.90 -1.12
N SER A 120 16.80 3.98 -1.97
CA SER A 120 18.19 3.75 -2.29
C SER A 120 18.55 4.31 -3.66
N ASP A 121 19.78 4.79 -3.79
CA ASP A 121 20.40 5.07 -5.07
C ASP A 121 20.77 3.78 -5.84
N SER A 122 21.42 3.92 -6.98
CA SER A 122 21.87 2.79 -7.80
C SER A 122 22.94 1.93 -7.13
N SER A 123 23.65 2.44 -6.12
CA SER A 123 24.64 1.71 -5.33
C SER A 123 24.05 1.02 -4.10
N GLY A 124 22.74 1.18 -3.85
CA GLY A 124 22.04 0.61 -2.70
C GLY A 124 22.15 1.45 -1.43
N ARG A 125 22.77 2.64 -1.48
CA ARG A 125 22.89 3.55 -0.32
C ARG A 125 21.61 4.35 -0.15
N PRO A 126 21.21 4.67 1.10
CA PRO A 126 20.08 5.55 1.34
C PRO A 126 20.29 6.92 0.68
N SER A 127 19.38 7.31 -0.22
CA SER A 127 19.36 8.62 -0.87
C SER A 127 18.30 9.55 -0.27
N TYR A 128 17.33 8.95 0.41
CA TYR A 128 16.23 9.66 1.06
C TYR A 128 15.72 8.83 2.23
N VAL A 129 15.48 9.46 3.37
CA VAL A 129 14.90 8.82 4.57
C VAL A 129 13.86 9.75 5.17
N LEU A 130 12.69 9.22 5.44
CA LEU A 130 11.61 9.85 6.21
C LEU A 130 11.17 8.90 7.31
N ALA A 131 11.17 9.37 8.55
CA ALA A 131 10.62 8.64 9.69
C ALA A 131 9.51 9.46 10.35
N LEU A 132 8.39 8.79 10.63
CA LEU A 132 7.22 9.40 11.26
C LEU A 132 7.21 9.10 12.75
N GLY A 133 7.09 10.14 13.58
CA GLY A 133 7.02 10.00 15.04
C GLY A 133 8.28 9.41 15.66
N ALA A 134 9.42 9.56 15.00
CA ALA A 134 10.71 9.05 15.46
C ALA A 134 11.41 10.04 16.38
N LYS A 135 12.14 9.49 17.38
CA LYS A 135 13.17 10.21 18.12
C LYS A 135 14.55 9.91 17.57
N HIS A 136 14.70 8.74 16.93
CA HIS A 136 15.97 8.25 16.38
C HIS A 136 15.74 7.58 15.01
N ILE A 137 16.71 7.80 14.11
CA ILE A 137 16.82 7.17 12.78
C ILE A 137 18.19 6.51 12.67
#